data_20e7e766cc360d43e1c514874d44a000
#
_entry.id   20e7e766cc360d43e1c514874d44a000
#
_cell.length_a   1.000
_cell.length_b   1.000
_cell.length_c   1.000
_cell.angle_alpha   90.00
_cell.angle_beta   90.00
_cell.angle_gamma   90.00
#
_symmetry.space_group_name_H-M   'P 1'
#
loop_
_entity.id
_entity.type
_entity.pdbx_description
1 polymer ?
#
loop_
_entity_poly.entity_id
_entity_poly.type
_entity_poly.pdbx_seq_one_letter_code
_entity_poly.pdbx_strand_id
1 'polypeptide(L)'
;MNRRPFLKLVSALTIAGALAATAASAETIRIGAVAPKTGPLAGGATVTQWPSIYLWVEQVNAAGGLTVDGEQMMIELIEYDDQTNPGETIKAVQRLATQDDAHFIIAPYGTGLNLAAAPLFDRYGYPQIAVSAITDQQADLSDKFPNMFFTLGTTTALAADAAKVLGDMRDAGQIGNKVAMVNVADAFGIELATAAKPLFEEAGFEIVYDTSYPLGTQDLSPVIKGAAAANPDAFVAWSYPPDTFGLTEQAMIENLDVKAFYTAVATAFPGYGARFGAAAQGVLGAGGVNPASPAYMEYAAAHEAATGSKPDFWASATTYASLEILGQAIEAVGLDRADVTAHLGESTYETILGPISFDENNSNAAFWTVGQWQDGVFKGVASRGRDGTVPVLLKDGWK
;
A
#
# COMPACT_ATOMS: atom_id res chain seq x y z
N MET A 1 -44.89 68.80 -60.80
CA MET A 1 -43.85 68.01 -61.50
C MET A 1 -42.71 67.72 -60.50
N ASN A 2 -42.77 66.58 -59.83
CA ASN A 2 -41.85 66.23 -58.76
C ASN A 2 -40.93 65.12 -59.24
N ARG A 3 -39.66 65.35 -59.28
CA ARG A 3 -38.61 64.33 -59.48
C ARG A 3 -38.12 63.84 -58.11
N ARG A 4 -38.29 62.54 -57.80
CA ARG A 4 -37.71 61.86 -56.65
C ARG A 4 -36.32 61.34 -57.05
N PRO A 5 -35.29 61.45 -56.17
CA PRO A 5 -34.02 60.76 -56.39
C PRO A 5 -34.05 59.35 -55.80
N PHE A 6 -33.52 58.39 -56.56
CA PHE A 6 -33.30 57.02 -56.17
C PHE A 6 -32.11 56.92 -55.20
N LEU A 7 -32.35 56.39 -54.01
CA LEU A 7 -31.32 56.07 -53.07
C LEU A 7 -30.83 54.60 -53.34
N LYS A 8 -29.59 54.44 -53.70
CA LYS A 8 -28.97 53.11 -53.85
C LYS A 8 -28.56 52.63 -52.52
N LEU A 9 -29.18 51.53 -52.07
CA LEU A 9 -28.80 50.79 -50.86
C LEU A 9 -27.65 49.84 -51.23
N VAL A 10 -26.47 50.07 -50.68
CA VAL A 10 -25.32 49.14 -50.76
C VAL A 10 -25.41 48.20 -49.57
N SER A 11 -25.77 46.94 -49.83
CA SER A 11 -25.74 45.88 -48.81
C SER A 11 -24.30 45.38 -48.59
N ALA A 12 -23.72 45.71 -47.45
CA ALA A 12 -22.47 45.14 -47.02
C ALA A 12 -22.77 43.76 -46.45
N LEU A 13 -22.31 42.73 -47.13
CA LEU A 13 -22.35 41.33 -46.64
C LEU A 13 -21.17 41.10 -45.66
N THR A 14 -21.44 41.16 -44.36
CA THR A 14 -20.47 40.77 -43.35
C THR A 14 -20.47 39.24 -43.25
N ILE A 15 -19.40 38.59 -43.75
CA ILE A 15 -19.12 37.19 -43.56
C ILE A 15 -18.56 37.06 -42.14
N ALA A 16 -19.39 36.67 -41.18
CA ALA A 16 -18.96 36.20 -39.86
C ALA A 16 -18.41 34.79 -40.04
N GLY A 17 -17.09 34.67 -40.14
CA GLY A 17 -16.40 33.39 -40.06
C GLY A 17 -16.57 32.83 -38.62
N ALA A 18 -17.45 31.86 -38.44
CA ALA A 18 -17.50 31.05 -37.24
C ALA A 18 -16.24 30.19 -37.24
N LEU A 19 -15.24 30.56 -36.43
CA LEU A 19 -14.22 29.61 -35.98
C LEU A 19 -14.95 28.56 -35.15
N ALA A 20 -15.29 27.44 -35.76
CA ALA A 20 -15.58 26.23 -35.04
C ALA A 20 -14.25 25.79 -34.39
N ALA A 21 -14.02 26.19 -33.15
CA ALA A 21 -13.04 25.53 -32.33
C ALA A 21 -13.52 24.07 -32.22
N THR A 22 -12.92 23.18 -32.99
CA THR A 22 -12.97 21.77 -32.72
C THR A 22 -12.35 21.63 -31.34
N ALA A 23 -13.17 21.38 -30.32
CA ALA A 23 -12.68 20.88 -29.05
C ALA A 23 -11.97 19.56 -29.41
N ALA A 24 -10.65 19.61 -29.54
CA ALA A 24 -9.86 18.41 -29.53
C ALA A 24 -10.22 17.71 -28.20
N SER A 25 -10.80 16.54 -28.29
CA SER A 25 -10.94 15.68 -27.12
C SER A 25 -9.54 15.57 -26.55
N ALA A 26 -9.29 16.16 -25.39
CA ALA A 26 -8.01 16.01 -24.74
C ALA A 26 -7.78 14.50 -24.60
N GLU A 27 -6.68 14.01 -25.15
CA GLU A 27 -6.32 12.61 -24.98
C GLU A 27 -6.18 12.34 -23.50
N THR A 28 -6.77 11.24 -23.03
CA THR A 28 -6.73 10.84 -21.62
C THR A 28 -5.78 9.68 -21.44
N ILE A 29 -5.10 9.64 -20.29
CA ILE A 29 -4.33 8.49 -19.88
C ILE A 29 -5.27 7.53 -19.16
N ARG A 30 -5.60 6.41 -19.79
CA ARG A 30 -6.41 5.36 -19.15
C ARG A 30 -5.55 4.54 -18.21
N ILE A 31 -5.85 4.61 -16.91
CA ILE A 31 -5.18 3.84 -15.87
C ILE A 31 -6.18 2.85 -15.28
N GLY A 32 -5.87 1.55 -15.43
CA GLY A 32 -6.61 0.49 -14.78
C GLY A 32 -6.20 0.34 -13.32
N ALA A 33 -7.13 -0.06 -12.46
CA ALA A 33 -6.85 -0.46 -11.09
C ALA A 33 -7.59 -1.76 -10.75
N VAL A 34 -6.88 -2.72 -10.20
CA VAL A 34 -7.43 -4.00 -9.77
C VAL A 34 -7.11 -4.20 -8.29
N ALA A 35 -8.13 -4.24 -7.45
CA ALA A 35 -7.94 -4.54 -6.03
C ALA A 35 -9.27 -4.96 -5.40
N PRO A 36 -9.28 -5.70 -4.29
CA PRO A 36 -10.51 -6.15 -3.68
C PRO A 36 -11.32 -4.98 -3.09
N LYS A 37 -12.57 -4.86 -3.53
CA LYS A 37 -13.63 -4.07 -2.88
C LYS A 37 -14.52 -4.98 -2.02
N THR A 38 -14.48 -6.27 -2.31
CA THR A 38 -15.18 -7.35 -1.58
C THR A 38 -14.23 -8.50 -1.27
N GLY A 39 -14.65 -9.44 -0.42
CA GLY A 39 -13.84 -10.57 0.03
C GLY A 39 -12.92 -10.26 1.21
N PRO A 40 -12.12 -11.25 1.67
CA PRO A 40 -11.32 -11.14 2.90
C PRO A 40 -10.31 -9.99 2.94
N LEU A 41 -9.72 -9.60 1.82
CA LEU A 41 -8.74 -8.52 1.75
C LEU A 41 -9.35 -7.12 1.49
N ALA A 42 -10.67 -7.03 1.29
CA ALA A 42 -11.36 -5.76 1.05
C ALA A 42 -11.09 -4.74 2.16
N GLY A 43 -11.09 -5.18 3.44
CA GLY A 43 -10.80 -4.32 4.58
C GLY A 43 -9.41 -3.67 4.55
N GLY A 44 -8.46 -4.25 3.83
CA GLY A 44 -7.15 -3.64 3.57
C GLY A 44 -7.19 -2.67 2.41
N ALA A 45 -7.57 -3.14 1.25
CA ALA A 45 -7.54 -2.34 0.01
C ALA A 45 -8.42 -1.08 0.08
N THR A 46 -9.59 -1.16 0.73
CA THR A 46 -10.50 -0.01 0.91
C THR A 46 -9.99 1.04 1.90
N VAL A 47 -9.00 0.72 2.72
CA VAL A 47 -8.35 1.69 3.62
C VAL A 47 -7.06 2.23 3.01
N THR A 48 -6.25 1.38 2.38
CA THR A 48 -4.88 1.75 2.00
C THR A 48 -4.71 2.04 0.51
N GLN A 49 -5.40 1.32 -0.36
CA GLN A 49 -5.15 1.40 -1.80
C GLN A 49 -6.15 2.28 -2.54
N TRP A 50 -7.45 1.99 -2.47
CA TRP A 50 -8.46 2.74 -3.20
C TRP A 50 -8.49 4.23 -2.85
N PRO A 51 -8.46 4.65 -1.58
CA PRO A 51 -8.44 6.08 -1.24
C PRO A 51 -7.19 6.80 -1.76
N SER A 52 -6.02 6.16 -1.72
CA SER A 52 -4.78 6.73 -2.25
C SER A 52 -4.82 6.89 -3.78
N ILE A 53 -5.43 5.91 -4.48
CA ILE A 53 -5.65 5.99 -5.93
C ILE A 53 -6.57 7.17 -6.27
N TYR A 54 -7.71 7.28 -5.59
CA TYR A 54 -8.67 8.36 -5.84
C TYR A 54 -8.06 9.74 -5.57
N LEU A 55 -7.35 9.90 -4.45
CA LEU A 55 -6.67 11.14 -4.11
C LEU A 55 -5.64 11.53 -5.18
N TRP A 56 -4.80 10.58 -5.59
CA TRP A 56 -3.78 10.86 -6.60
C TRP A 56 -4.40 11.27 -7.94
N VAL A 57 -5.40 10.53 -8.41
CA VAL A 57 -6.12 10.86 -9.67
C VAL A 57 -6.79 12.23 -9.57
N GLU A 58 -7.45 12.54 -8.45
CA GLU A 58 -8.08 13.84 -8.23
C GLU A 58 -7.06 14.97 -8.28
N GLN A 59 -5.94 14.84 -7.57
CA GLN A 59 -4.90 15.86 -7.50
C GLN A 59 -4.21 16.08 -8.86
N VAL A 60 -3.86 15.00 -9.56
CA VAL A 60 -3.30 15.09 -10.92
C VAL A 60 -4.26 15.79 -11.86
N ASN A 61 -5.52 15.40 -11.84
CA ASN A 61 -6.53 15.99 -12.71
C ASN A 61 -6.85 17.46 -12.35
N ALA A 62 -6.86 17.79 -11.05
CA ALA A 62 -7.02 19.17 -10.59
C ALA A 62 -5.85 20.08 -10.99
N ALA A 63 -4.64 19.51 -11.10
CA ALA A 63 -3.46 20.22 -11.61
C ALA A 63 -3.43 20.39 -13.14
N GLY A 64 -4.38 19.78 -13.87
CA GLY A 64 -4.50 19.83 -15.33
C GLY A 64 -4.05 18.55 -16.05
N GLY A 65 -3.71 17.49 -15.32
CA GLY A 65 -3.23 16.22 -15.86
C GLY A 65 -1.72 16.06 -15.76
N LEU A 66 -1.20 14.93 -16.27
CA LEU A 66 0.24 14.72 -16.44
C LEU A 66 0.73 15.35 -17.74
N THR A 67 1.97 15.83 -17.75
CA THR A 67 2.60 16.37 -18.95
C THR A 67 3.25 15.24 -19.75
N VAL A 68 2.69 14.90 -20.89
CA VAL A 68 3.20 13.85 -21.79
C VAL A 68 3.55 14.49 -23.13
N ASP A 69 4.81 14.40 -23.56
CA ASP A 69 5.27 15.00 -24.82
C ASP A 69 4.94 16.50 -24.99
N GLY A 70 4.86 17.21 -23.86
CA GLY A 70 4.52 18.64 -23.80
C GLY A 70 3.02 18.94 -23.81
N GLU A 71 2.15 17.93 -23.81
CA GLU A 71 0.70 18.06 -23.72
C GLU A 71 0.19 17.64 -22.33
N GLN A 72 -0.83 18.33 -21.83
CA GLN A 72 -1.49 17.99 -20.57
C GLN A 72 -2.55 16.91 -20.81
N MET A 73 -2.42 15.76 -20.18
CA MET A 73 -3.32 14.63 -20.31
C MET A 73 -3.96 14.25 -18.98
N MET A 74 -5.30 14.31 -18.93
CA MET A 74 -6.07 13.91 -17.74
C MET A 74 -6.05 12.40 -17.56
N ILE A 75 -6.15 11.93 -16.31
CA ILE A 75 -6.28 10.50 -16.00
C ILE A 75 -7.75 10.09 -16.04
N GLU A 76 -8.05 9.03 -16.79
CA GLU A 76 -9.28 8.26 -16.72
C GLU A 76 -9.01 6.97 -15.95
N LEU A 77 -9.67 6.79 -14.79
CA LEU A 77 -9.52 5.61 -13.94
C LEU A 77 -10.55 4.53 -14.30
N ILE A 78 -10.09 3.30 -14.57
CA ILE A 78 -10.91 2.12 -14.83
C ILE A 78 -10.71 1.11 -13.72
N GLU A 79 -11.78 0.74 -13.02
CA GLU A 79 -11.70 0.00 -11.75
C GLU A 79 -12.32 -1.39 -11.83
N TYR A 80 -11.63 -2.39 -11.26
CA TYR A 80 -12.16 -3.74 -11.11
C TYR A 80 -11.99 -4.26 -9.68
N ASP A 81 -13.09 -4.84 -9.15
CA ASP A 81 -13.09 -5.61 -7.91
C ASP A 81 -12.68 -7.06 -8.22
N ASP A 82 -11.55 -7.51 -7.69
CA ASP A 82 -11.08 -8.89 -7.85
C ASP A 82 -11.63 -9.85 -6.77
N GLN A 83 -12.41 -9.34 -5.82
CA GLN A 83 -13.10 -10.12 -4.77
C GLN A 83 -12.14 -10.98 -3.91
N THR A 84 -10.87 -10.58 -3.82
CA THR A 84 -9.80 -11.40 -3.20
C THR A 84 -9.60 -12.75 -3.90
N ASN A 85 -9.90 -12.83 -5.20
CA ASN A 85 -9.83 -14.07 -5.97
C ASN A 85 -8.77 -13.96 -7.09
N PRO A 86 -7.71 -14.79 -7.07
CA PRO A 86 -6.67 -14.74 -8.10
C PRO A 86 -7.20 -14.90 -9.54
N GLY A 87 -8.24 -15.72 -9.74
CA GLY A 87 -8.87 -15.90 -11.05
C GLY A 87 -9.60 -14.64 -11.54
N GLU A 88 -10.25 -13.89 -10.64
CA GLU A 88 -10.88 -12.62 -10.99
C GLU A 88 -9.82 -11.54 -11.22
N THR A 89 -8.72 -11.51 -10.43
CA THR A 89 -7.57 -10.63 -10.67
C THR A 89 -7.02 -10.83 -12.10
N ILE A 90 -6.78 -12.09 -12.50
CA ILE A 90 -6.29 -12.44 -13.83
C ILE A 90 -7.25 -11.95 -14.92
N LYS A 91 -8.56 -12.17 -14.76
CA LYS A 91 -9.58 -11.73 -15.73
C LYS A 91 -9.64 -10.20 -15.83
N ALA A 92 -9.55 -9.49 -14.68
CA ALA A 92 -9.56 -8.03 -14.64
C ALA A 92 -8.35 -7.44 -15.37
N VAL A 93 -7.13 -7.92 -15.09
CA VAL A 93 -5.91 -7.49 -15.80
C VAL A 93 -6.02 -7.78 -17.30
N GLN A 94 -6.49 -8.98 -17.68
CA GLN A 94 -6.68 -9.32 -19.10
C GLN A 94 -7.68 -8.36 -19.78
N ARG A 95 -8.78 -8.03 -19.11
CA ARG A 95 -9.79 -7.12 -19.64
C ARG A 95 -9.25 -5.70 -19.83
N LEU A 96 -8.57 -5.16 -18.81
CA LEU A 96 -7.91 -3.86 -18.89
C LEU A 96 -6.94 -3.78 -20.08
N ALA A 97 -6.19 -4.87 -20.32
CA ALA A 97 -5.20 -4.92 -21.38
C ALA A 97 -5.79 -5.08 -22.79
N THR A 98 -6.96 -5.79 -22.94
CA THR A 98 -7.43 -6.23 -24.27
C THR A 98 -8.78 -5.65 -24.67
N GLN A 99 -9.50 -5.01 -23.77
CA GLN A 99 -10.83 -4.46 -24.02
C GLN A 99 -10.93 -2.98 -23.67
N ASP A 100 -10.31 -2.59 -22.56
CA ASP A 100 -10.37 -1.24 -22.05
C ASP A 100 -9.18 -0.38 -22.53
N ASP A 101 -8.20 -0.99 -23.21
CA ASP A 101 -6.99 -0.34 -23.75
C ASP A 101 -6.29 0.53 -22.70
N ALA A 102 -6.16 0.04 -21.45
CA ALA A 102 -5.49 0.76 -20.39
C ALA A 102 -4.03 1.03 -20.76
N HIS A 103 -3.53 2.25 -20.59
CA HIS A 103 -2.13 2.58 -20.81
C HIS A 103 -1.25 1.96 -19.72
N PHE A 104 -1.69 2.07 -18.48
CA PHE A 104 -1.03 1.46 -17.31
C PHE A 104 -2.05 0.79 -16.40
N ILE A 105 -1.58 -0.10 -15.52
CA ILE A 105 -2.42 -0.81 -14.56
C ILE A 105 -1.76 -0.71 -13.17
N ILE A 106 -2.51 -0.21 -12.18
CA ILE A 106 -2.12 -0.26 -10.78
C ILE A 106 -2.28 -1.68 -10.28
N ALA A 107 -1.22 -2.22 -9.71
CA ALA A 107 -1.13 -3.62 -9.29
C ALA A 107 -2.14 -3.97 -8.18
N PRO A 108 -2.53 -5.26 -8.06
CA PRO A 108 -3.50 -5.72 -7.07
C PRO A 108 -3.01 -5.58 -5.62
N TYR A 109 -3.93 -5.75 -4.67
CA TYR A 109 -3.63 -5.72 -3.24
C TYR A 109 -3.23 -7.08 -2.69
N GLY A 110 -2.12 -7.13 -1.95
CA GLY A 110 -1.62 -8.33 -1.27
C GLY A 110 -0.68 -9.19 -2.12
N THR A 111 0.23 -9.90 -1.44
CA THR A 111 1.31 -10.67 -2.10
C THR A 111 0.74 -11.70 -3.08
N GLY A 112 -0.22 -12.52 -2.65
CA GLY A 112 -0.76 -13.59 -3.49
C GLY A 112 -1.44 -13.12 -4.78
N LEU A 113 -2.17 -11.98 -4.75
CA LEU A 113 -2.83 -11.43 -5.94
C LEU A 113 -1.82 -10.75 -6.89
N ASN A 114 -0.79 -10.10 -6.34
CA ASN A 114 0.33 -9.58 -7.14
C ASN A 114 1.05 -10.69 -7.91
N LEU A 115 1.37 -11.81 -7.23
CA LEU A 115 2.01 -12.96 -7.86
C LEU A 115 1.13 -13.62 -8.94
N ALA A 116 -0.18 -13.68 -8.71
CA ALA A 116 -1.13 -14.19 -9.70
C ALA A 116 -1.23 -13.31 -10.95
N ALA A 117 -1.08 -11.99 -10.79
CA ALA A 117 -1.15 -11.03 -11.88
C ALA A 117 0.16 -10.90 -12.68
N ALA A 118 1.33 -11.16 -12.06
CA ALA A 118 2.65 -10.93 -12.65
C ALA A 118 2.84 -11.50 -14.06
N PRO A 119 2.41 -12.75 -14.37
CA PRO A 119 2.54 -13.29 -15.73
C PRO A 119 1.76 -12.51 -16.79
N LEU A 120 0.68 -11.80 -16.42
CA LEU A 120 -0.09 -10.99 -17.35
C LEU A 120 0.49 -9.58 -17.50
N PHE A 121 0.97 -8.99 -16.43
CA PHE A 121 1.70 -7.73 -16.49
C PHE A 121 2.91 -7.88 -17.42
N ASP A 122 3.71 -8.92 -17.25
CA ASP A 122 4.84 -9.23 -18.12
C ASP A 122 4.40 -9.47 -19.57
N ARG A 123 3.41 -10.34 -19.77
CA ARG A 123 2.90 -10.68 -21.12
C ARG A 123 2.42 -9.46 -21.92
N TYR A 124 1.79 -8.50 -21.25
CA TYR A 124 1.25 -7.29 -21.87
C TYR A 124 2.20 -6.07 -21.76
N GLY A 125 3.38 -6.27 -21.17
CA GLY A 125 4.43 -5.25 -21.02
C GLY A 125 4.09 -4.14 -20.04
N TYR A 126 3.18 -4.35 -19.09
CA TYR A 126 2.88 -3.36 -18.06
C TYR A 126 3.95 -3.33 -16.97
N PRO A 127 4.47 -2.16 -16.56
CA PRO A 127 5.20 -2.07 -15.30
C PRO A 127 4.28 -2.43 -14.13
N GLN A 128 4.72 -3.33 -13.26
CA GLN A 128 4.00 -3.76 -12.08
C GLN A 128 4.69 -3.20 -10.82
N ILE A 129 4.25 -2.04 -10.35
CA ILE A 129 4.70 -1.55 -9.04
C ILE A 129 3.84 -2.24 -7.97
N ALA A 130 4.43 -3.25 -7.31
CA ALA A 130 3.74 -4.11 -6.33
C ALA A 130 3.63 -3.39 -4.98
N VAL A 131 2.70 -2.43 -4.89
CA VAL A 131 2.52 -1.50 -3.76
C VAL A 131 2.20 -2.16 -2.41
N SER A 132 1.80 -3.43 -2.43
CA SER A 132 1.36 -4.17 -1.24
C SER A 132 1.87 -5.61 -1.20
N ALA A 133 2.88 -5.96 -1.99
CA ALA A 133 3.53 -7.25 -1.94
C ALA A 133 4.81 -7.20 -1.10
N ILE A 134 4.95 -8.16 -0.18
CA ILE A 134 6.15 -8.40 0.60
C ILE A 134 6.57 -9.84 0.37
N THR A 135 7.80 -10.06 -0.11
CA THR A 135 8.33 -11.41 -0.40
C THR A 135 9.84 -11.40 -0.45
N ASP A 136 10.48 -12.51 -0.11
CA ASP A 136 11.93 -12.74 -0.27
C ASP A 136 12.30 -13.19 -1.70
N GLN A 137 11.28 -13.50 -2.52
CA GLN A 137 11.47 -13.95 -3.88
C GLN A 137 11.73 -12.79 -4.88
N GLN A 138 11.99 -11.57 -4.39
CA GLN A 138 12.09 -10.37 -5.25
C GLN A 138 13.15 -10.54 -6.35
N ALA A 139 14.32 -11.09 -6.04
CA ALA A 139 15.37 -11.35 -7.04
C ALA A 139 14.92 -12.34 -8.12
N ASP A 140 14.36 -13.49 -7.72
CA ASP A 140 13.86 -14.51 -8.66
C ASP A 140 12.68 -13.99 -9.50
N LEU A 141 11.84 -13.14 -8.90
CA LEU A 141 10.68 -12.52 -9.56
C LEU A 141 11.11 -11.45 -10.55
N SER A 142 12.08 -10.59 -10.21
CA SER A 142 12.60 -9.57 -11.13
C SER A 142 13.38 -10.18 -12.29
N ASP A 143 14.11 -11.29 -12.07
CA ASP A 143 14.73 -12.06 -13.15
C ASP A 143 13.69 -12.66 -14.11
N LYS A 144 12.57 -13.14 -13.57
CA LYS A 144 11.49 -13.76 -14.36
C LYS A 144 10.54 -12.75 -14.98
N PHE A 145 10.28 -11.65 -14.29
CA PHE A 145 9.37 -10.56 -14.65
C PHE A 145 10.09 -9.23 -14.47
N PRO A 146 10.95 -8.81 -15.43
CA PRO A 146 11.79 -7.62 -15.29
C PRO A 146 11.02 -6.30 -15.10
N ASN A 147 9.72 -6.33 -15.38
CA ASN A 147 8.80 -5.20 -15.19
C ASN A 147 8.12 -5.16 -13.81
N MET A 148 8.48 -6.04 -12.87
CA MET A 148 7.92 -6.08 -11.51
C MET A 148 8.84 -5.37 -10.52
N PHE A 149 8.31 -4.38 -9.79
CA PHE A 149 9.01 -3.54 -8.82
C PHE A 149 8.36 -3.63 -7.44
N PHE A 150 9.16 -3.55 -6.36
CA PHE A 150 8.70 -3.75 -4.99
C PHE A 150 8.99 -2.53 -4.11
N THR A 151 7.96 -2.00 -3.45
CA THR A 151 8.08 -0.80 -2.62
C THR A 151 8.09 -1.07 -1.11
N LEU A 152 7.73 -2.29 -0.67
CA LEU A 152 7.62 -2.65 0.76
C LEU A 152 8.79 -3.50 1.31
N GLY A 153 9.79 -3.81 0.51
CA GLY A 153 10.93 -4.64 0.92
C GLY A 153 10.60 -6.13 1.05
N THR A 154 11.43 -6.88 1.79
CA THR A 154 11.38 -8.34 1.91
C THR A 154 10.74 -8.83 3.19
N THR A 155 10.24 -10.07 3.20
CA THR A 155 9.72 -10.75 4.40
C THR A 155 10.80 -10.94 5.45
N THR A 156 12.00 -11.34 5.07
CA THR A 156 13.16 -11.47 5.97
C THR A 156 13.50 -10.14 6.64
N ALA A 157 13.51 -9.03 5.90
CA ALA A 157 13.82 -7.72 6.47
C ALA A 157 12.78 -7.28 7.50
N LEU A 158 11.50 -7.46 7.20
CA LEU A 158 10.41 -7.14 8.13
C LEU A 158 10.47 -7.99 9.39
N ALA A 159 10.67 -9.32 9.23
CA ALA A 159 10.75 -10.25 10.35
C ALA A 159 12.01 -10.02 11.20
N ALA A 160 13.16 -9.73 10.59
CA ALA A 160 14.40 -9.45 11.30
C ALA A 160 14.29 -8.21 12.20
N ASP A 161 13.66 -7.15 11.71
CA ASP A 161 13.51 -5.94 12.52
C ASP A 161 12.47 -6.12 13.63
N ALA A 162 11.42 -6.92 13.42
CA ALA A 162 10.51 -7.33 14.48
C ALA A 162 11.23 -8.16 15.56
N ALA A 163 12.02 -9.16 15.14
CA ALA A 163 12.84 -9.97 16.06
C ALA A 163 13.86 -9.11 16.83
N LYS A 164 14.49 -8.13 16.13
CA LYS A 164 15.42 -7.20 16.77
C LYS A 164 14.73 -6.31 17.81
N VAL A 165 13.60 -5.69 17.49
CA VAL A 165 12.85 -4.83 18.43
C VAL A 165 12.47 -5.63 19.69
N LEU A 166 11.94 -6.84 19.53
CA LEU A 166 11.62 -7.70 20.66
C LEU A 166 12.89 -8.19 21.40
N GLY A 167 13.96 -8.48 20.69
CA GLY A 167 15.26 -8.86 21.25
C GLY A 167 15.86 -7.74 22.10
N ASP A 168 15.82 -6.51 21.63
CA ASP A 168 16.27 -5.33 22.40
C ASP A 168 15.45 -5.17 23.70
N MET A 169 14.12 -5.38 23.64
CA MET A 169 13.25 -5.38 24.83
C MET A 169 13.62 -6.50 25.83
N ARG A 170 13.93 -7.69 25.33
CA ARG A 170 14.37 -8.83 26.19
C ARG A 170 15.73 -8.53 26.82
N ASP A 171 16.70 -8.03 26.06
CA ASP A 171 18.05 -7.72 26.53
C ASP A 171 18.05 -6.59 27.57
N ALA A 172 17.07 -5.68 27.46
CA ALA A 172 16.78 -4.67 28.48
C ALA A 172 16.05 -5.24 29.73
N GLY A 173 15.74 -6.55 29.77
CA GLY A 173 15.00 -7.20 30.86
C GLY A 173 13.52 -6.79 30.94
N GLN A 174 12.96 -6.27 29.86
CA GLN A 174 11.58 -5.79 29.81
C GLN A 174 10.58 -6.92 29.49
N ILE A 175 11.01 -7.94 28.74
CA ILE A 175 10.24 -9.15 28.42
C ILE A 175 11.10 -10.39 28.64
N GLY A 176 10.47 -11.57 28.78
CA GLY A 176 11.17 -12.86 28.76
C GLY A 176 11.47 -13.33 27.33
N ASN A 177 11.75 -14.63 27.17
CA ASN A 177 12.18 -15.19 25.89
C ASN A 177 11.15 -16.07 25.18
N LYS A 178 9.92 -16.20 25.70
CA LYS A 178 8.88 -17.05 25.12
C LYS A 178 8.00 -16.29 24.19
N VAL A 179 7.87 -16.76 22.95
CA VAL A 179 7.04 -16.14 21.91
C VAL A 179 5.97 -17.12 21.44
N ALA A 180 4.71 -16.66 21.41
CA ALA A 180 3.66 -17.30 20.63
C ALA A 180 3.64 -16.65 19.25
N MET A 181 3.79 -17.43 18.19
CA MET A 181 3.79 -16.97 16.79
C MET A 181 2.63 -17.60 16.04
N VAL A 182 1.84 -16.77 15.33
CA VAL A 182 0.72 -17.25 14.52
C VAL A 182 0.72 -16.57 13.16
N ASN A 183 0.14 -17.20 12.14
CA ASN A 183 0.05 -16.61 10.80
C ASN A 183 -1.21 -17.00 10.05
N VAL A 184 -1.65 -16.13 9.17
CA VAL A 184 -2.63 -16.48 8.15
C VAL A 184 -2.02 -17.50 7.16
N ALA A 185 -2.80 -18.50 6.74
CA ALA A 185 -2.34 -19.58 5.87
C ALA A 185 -2.48 -19.20 4.39
N ASP A 186 -1.73 -18.17 3.97
CA ASP A 186 -1.60 -17.75 2.58
C ASP A 186 -0.14 -17.42 2.23
N ALA A 187 0.13 -16.99 0.99
CA ALA A 187 1.50 -16.68 0.56
C ALA A 187 2.23 -15.70 1.46
N PHE A 188 1.55 -14.63 1.90
CA PHE A 188 2.11 -13.60 2.79
C PHE A 188 2.43 -14.15 4.18
N GLY A 189 1.44 -14.75 4.86
CA GLY A 189 1.60 -15.19 6.24
C GLY A 189 2.53 -16.40 6.40
N ILE A 190 2.50 -17.34 5.44
CA ILE A 190 3.38 -18.51 5.43
C ILE A 190 4.83 -18.09 5.21
N GLU A 191 5.10 -17.19 4.25
CA GLU A 191 6.46 -16.74 3.95
C GLU A 191 7.06 -15.96 5.13
N LEU A 192 6.28 -15.02 5.72
CA LEU A 192 6.70 -14.28 6.92
C LEU A 192 6.99 -15.20 8.11
N ALA A 193 6.11 -16.16 8.41
CA ALA A 193 6.36 -17.12 9.49
C ALA A 193 7.59 -17.98 9.24
N THR A 194 7.83 -18.38 7.98
CA THR A 194 9.01 -19.15 7.58
C THR A 194 10.29 -18.35 7.78
N ALA A 195 10.31 -17.09 7.36
CA ALA A 195 11.44 -16.20 7.56
C ALA A 195 11.65 -15.83 9.03
N ALA A 196 10.57 -15.61 9.79
CA ALA A 196 10.63 -15.13 11.17
C ALA A 196 11.17 -16.18 12.15
N LYS A 197 10.77 -17.45 12.02
CA LYS A 197 11.13 -18.49 13.00
C LYS A 197 12.63 -18.56 13.28
N PRO A 198 13.54 -18.75 12.30
CA PRO A 198 14.96 -18.80 12.56
C PRO A 198 15.50 -17.48 13.13
N LEU A 199 14.99 -16.34 12.68
CA LEU A 199 15.42 -15.02 13.16
C LEU A 199 15.06 -14.78 14.63
N PHE A 200 13.89 -15.23 15.06
CA PHE A 200 13.50 -15.17 16.48
C PHE A 200 14.30 -16.13 17.33
N GLU A 201 14.59 -17.34 16.84
CA GLU A 201 15.45 -18.32 17.52
C GLU A 201 16.90 -17.78 17.66
N GLU A 202 17.48 -17.21 16.59
CA GLU A 202 18.79 -16.52 16.63
C GLU A 202 18.78 -15.32 17.59
N ALA A 203 17.68 -14.58 17.65
CA ALA A 203 17.48 -13.53 18.64
C ALA A 203 17.27 -14.08 20.06
N GLY A 204 17.37 -15.39 20.31
CA GLY A 204 17.31 -16.06 21.62
C GLY A 204 15.90 -16.26 22.15
N PHE A 205 14.87 -16.22 21.30
CA PHE A 205 13.51 -16.56 21.69
C PHE A 205 13.23 -18.06 21.55
N GLU A 206 12.38 -18.57 22.42
CA GLU A 206 11.75 -19.88 22.34
C GLU A 206 10.33 -19.71 21.77
N ILE A 207 10.03 -20.33 20.64
CA ILE A 207 8.69 -20.33 20.08
C ILE A 207 7.86 -21.40 20.77
N VAL A 208 7.10 -20.99 21.79
CA VAL A 208 6.33 -21.90 22.67
C VAL A 208 4.94 -22.25 22.09
N TYR A 209 4.47 -21.51 21.08
CA TYR A 209 3.25 -21.79 20.34
C TYR A 209 3.43 -21.34 18.90
N ASP A 210 3.08 -22.22 17.95
CA ASP A 210 3.19 -21.97 16.53
C ASP A 210 1.96 -22.57 15.84
N THR A 211 1.15 -21.75 15.17
CA THR A 211 -0.01 -22.22 14.42
C THR A 211 -0.37 -21.28 13.29
N SER A 212 -1.01 -21.86 12.27
CA SER A 212 -1.62 -21.08 11.17
C SER A 212 -3.14 -21.25 11.17
N TYR A 213 -3.83 -20.26 10.59
CA TYR A 213 -5.29 -20.26 10.40
C TYR A 213 -5.63 -19.84 8.96
N PRO A 214 -6.72 -20.36 8.36
CA PRO A 214 -7.13 -19.99 6.99
C PRO A 214 -7.47 -18.51 6.87
N LEU A 215 -7.17 -17.92 5.69
CA LEU A 215 -7.63 -16.57 5.35
C LEU A 215 -9.17 -16.48 5.42
N GLY A 216 -9.68 -15.46 6.11
CA GLY A 216 -11.10 -15.26 6.30
C GLY A 216 -11.72 -16.02 7.49
N THR A 217 -10.88 -16.62 8.37
CA THR A 217 -11.35 -17.23 9.63
C THR A 217 -12.09 -16.20 10.49
N GLN A 218 -13.32 -16.52 10.88
CA GLN A 218 -14.17 -15.62 11.66
C GLN A 218 -13.97 -15.80 13.18
N ASP A 219 -13.76 -17.04 13.65
CA ASP A 219 -13.51 -17.33 15.06
C ASP A 219 -12.02 -17.61 15.30
N LEU A 220 -11.35 -16.64 15.87
CA LEU A 220 -9.91 -16.70 16.22
C LEU A 220 -9.69 -17.00 17.73
N SER A 221 -10.77 -17.26 18.49
CA SER A 221 -10.66 -17.58 19.92
C SER A 221 -9.80 -18.84 20.20
N PRO A 222 -9.84 -19.93 19.40
CA PRO A 222 -8.95 -21.06 19.61
C PRO A 222 -7.47 -20.72 19.47
N VAL A 223 -7.13 -19.81 18.56
CA VAL A 223 -5.75 -19.35 18.31
C VAL A 223 -5.21 -18.62 19.55
N ILE A 224 -5.97 -17.67 20.09
CA ILE A 224 -5.57 -16.90 21.27
C ILE A 224 -5.55 -17.77 22.53
N LYS A 225 -6.51 -18.68 22.72
CA LYS A 225 -6.52 -19.63 23.84
C LYS A 225 -5.32 -20.57 23.82
N GLY A 226 -4.94 -21.05 22.61
CA GLY A 226 -3.73 -21.84 22.43
C GLY A 226 -2.46 -21.07 22.80
N ALA A 227 -2.36 -19.83 22.34
CA ALA A 227 -1.25 -18.93 22.69
C ALA A 227 -1.20 -18.68 24.22
N ALA A 228 -2.32 -18.33 24.84
CA ALA A 228 -2.40 -18.09 26.29
C ALA A 228 -2.00 -19.31 27.13
N ALA A 229 -2.41 -20.52 26.71
CA ALA A 229 -2.06 -21.76 27.39
C ALA A 229 -0.54 -22.04 27.36
N ALA A 230 0.19 -21.52 26.38
CA ALA A 230 1.65 -21.65 26.30
C ALA A 230 2.40 -20.63 27.17
N ASN A 231 1.69 -19.68 27.79
CA ASN A 231 2.24 -18.66 28.69
C ASN A 231 3.43 -17.90 28.07
N PRO A 232 3.25 -17.21 26.93
CA PRO A 232 4.30 -16.47 26.24
C PRO A 232 4.57 -15.11 26.91
N ASP A 233 5.78 -14.58 26.71
CA ASP A 233 6.16 -13.20 27.08
C ASP A 233 5.79 -12.20 25.98
N ALA A 234 5.77 -12.67 24.74
CA ALA A 234 5.38 -11.91 23.55
C ALA A 234 4.45 -12.70 22.63
N PHE A 235 3.58 -11.99 21.93
CA PHE A 235 2.70 -12.54 20.89
C PHE A 235 3.02 -11.87 19.55
N VAL A 236 3.16 -12.65 18.49
CA VAL A 236 3.45 -12.20 17.12
C VAL A 236 2.45 -12.85 16.16
N ALA A 237 1.75 -12.03 15.39
CA ALA A 237 0.81 -12.48 14.38
C ALA A 237 1.15 -11.89 13.01
N TRP A 238 1.41 -12.75 12.04
CA TRP A 238 1.54 -12.39 10.63
C TRP A 238 0.15 -12.43 10.01
N SER A 239 -0.57 -11.31 10.15
CA SER A 239 -2.02 -11.20 9.98
C SER A 239 -2.42 -10.12 8.98
N TYR A 240 -3.58 -10.28 8.35
CA TYR A 240 -4.29 -9.27 7.55
C TYR A 240 -5.32 -8.48 8.38
N PRO A 241 -5.96 -7.41 7.81
CA PRO A 241 -6.84 -6.55 8.59
C PRO A 241 -7.95 -7.24 9.37
N PRO A 242 -8.76 -8.16 8.81
CA PRO A 242 -9.84 -8.78 9.58
C PRO A 242 -9.33 -9.58 10.78
N ASP A 243 -8.28 -10.36 10.57
CA ASP A 243 -7.70 -11.22 11.61
C ASP A 243 -6.87 -10.42 12.61
N THR A 244 -6.19 -9.33 12.21
CA THR A 244 -5.56 -8.39 13.16
C THR A 244 -6.55 -7.84 14.18
N PHE A 245 -7.72 -7.36 13.72
CA PHE A 245 -8.77 -6.90 14.62
C PHE A 245 -9.32 -8.04 15.49
N GLY A 246 -9.61 -9.19 14.87
CA GLY A 246 -10.15 -10.36 15.58
C GLY A 246 -9.19 -10.92 16.64
N LEU A 247 -7.89 -11.07 16.32
CA LEU A 247 -6.86 -11.51 17.26
C LEU A 247 -6.72 -10.54 18.44
N THR A 248 -6.72 -9.23 18.16
CA THR A 248 -6.65 -8.20 19.21
C THR A 248 -7.87 -8.26 20.13
N GLU A 249 -9.07 -8.37 19.59
CA GLU A 249 -10.31 -8.52 20.40
C GLU A 249 -10.26 -9.77 21.27
N GLN A 250 -9.89 -10.91 20.69
CA GLN A 250 -9.79 -12.15 21.45
C GLN A 250 -8.69 -12.08 22.51
N ALA A 251 -7.56 -11.44 22.24
CA ALA A 251 -6.51 -11.21 23.23
C ALA A 251 -7.00 -10.37 24.42
N MET A 252 -7.85 -9.36 24.16
CA MET A 252 -8.50 -8.58 25.22
C MET A 252 -9.52 -9.40 26.02
N ILE A 253 -10.34 -10.21 25.36
CA ILE A 253 -11.38 -11.05 25.99
C ILE A 253 -10.72 -12.12 26.88
N GLU A 254 -9.69 -12.80 26.39
CA GLU A 254 -8.98 -13.85 27.09
C GLU A 254 -7.95 -13.27 28.09
N ASN A 255 -7.79 -11.96 28.14
CA ASN A 255 -6.79 -11.23 28.94
C ASN A 255 -5.38 -11.80 28.73
N LEU A 256 -4.97 -11.96 27.46
CA LEU A 256 -3.63 -12.46 27.11
C LEU A 256 -2.56 -11.50 27.70
N ASP A 257 -1.88 -11.93 28.74
CA ASP A 257 -0.88 -11.10 29.44
C ASP A 257 0.50 -11.25 28.81
N VAL A 258 0.76 -10.38 27.83
CA VAL A 258 2.06 -10.26 27.16
C VAL A 258 2.54 -8.81 27.24
N LYS A 259 3.87 -8.62 27.32
CA LYS A 259 4.49 -7.29 27.37
C LYS A 259 4.90 -6.76 25.99
N ALA A 260 4.85 -7.62 24.97
CA ALA A 260 4.97 -7.27 23.57
C ALA A 260 3.86 -7.98 22.79
N PHE A 261 3.00 -7.22 22.13
CA PHE A 261 1.92 -7.71 21.27
C PHE A 261 2.08 -7.10 19.89
N TYR A 262 2.40 -7.95 18.92
CA TYR A 262 2.64 -7.58 17.53
C TYR A 262 1.59 -8.22 16.62
N THR A 263 0.93 -7.41 15.80
CA THR A 263 0.06 -7.86 14.70
C THR A 263 0.45 -7.14 13.42
N ALA A 264 0.57 -7.83 12.29
CA ALA A 264 1.20 -7.27 11.11
C ALA A 264 0.38 -6.15 10.45
N VAL A 265 -0.48 -6.50 9.50
CA VAL A 265 -1.22 -5.50 8.72
C VAL A 265 -2.43 -4.99 9.50
N ALA A 266 -2.82 -3.74 9.26
CA ALA A 266 -3.91 -3.00 9.88
C ALA A 266 -3.69 -2.53 11.33
N THR A 267 -2.63 -2.93 12.00
CA THR A 267 -2.25 -2.29 13.27
C THR A 267 -2.02 -0.80 13.08
N ALA A 268 -1.47 -0.40 11.91
CA ALA A 268 -1.28 1.00 11.53
C ALA A 268 -2.56 1.76 11.12
N PHE A 269 -3.73 1.12 11.08
CA PHE A 269 -4.97 1.77 10.63
C PHE A 269 -5.53 2.71 11.69
N PRO A 270 -6.00 3.92 11.32
CA PRO A 270 -6.71 4.80 12.23
C PRO A 270 -7.89 4.10 12.92
N GLY A 271 -8.59 3.22 12.19
CA GLY A 271 -9.66 2.38 12.71
C GLY A 271 -9.23 1.44 13.86
N TYR A 272 -7.96 1.02 13.88
CA TYR A 272 -7.40 0.23 14.98
C TYR A 272 -7.33 1.06 16.25
N GLY A 273 -6.72 2.23 16.18
CA GLY A 273 -6.67 3.16 17.31
C GLY A 273 -8.06 3.62 17.77
N ALA A 274 -8.97 3.88 16.83
CA ALA A 274 -10.34 4.26 17.16
C ALA A 274 -11.13 3.13 17.86
N ARG A 275 -10.93 1.85 17.45
CA ARG A 275 -11.61 0.69 18.03
C ARG A 275 -11.09 0.33 19.40
N PHE A 276 -9.78 0.31 19.58
CA PHE A 276 -9.13 -0.19 20.80
C PHE A 276 -8.74 0.91 21.78
N GLY A 277 -8.70 2.17 21.35
CA GLY A 277 -8.46 3.32 22.22
C GLY A 277 -7.20 3.17 23.08
N ALA A 278 -7.32 3.28 24.40
CA ALA A 278 -6.20 3.12 25.33
C ALA A 278 -5.59 1.72 25.27
N ALA A 279 -6.36 0.67 24.95
CA ALA A 279 -5.85 -0.69 24.82
C ALA A 279 -4.88 -0.86 23.63
N ALA A 280 -4.88 0.04 22.65
CA ALA A 280 -3.90 0.04 21.57
C ALA A 280 -2.50 0.48 22.04
N GLN A 281 -2.38 1.24 23.14
CA GLN A 281 -1.09 1.73 23.63
C GLN A 281 -0.07 0.60 23.77
N GLY A 282 1.10 0.76 23.16
CA GLY A 282 2.18 -0.22 23.19
C GLY A 282 2.01 -1.39 22.20
N VAL A 283 0.90 -1.48 21.46
CA VAL A 283 0.74 -2.51 20.41
C VAL A 283 1.67 -2.21 19.25
N LEU A 284 2.44 -3.23 18.87
CA LEU A 284 3.38 -3.22 17.75
C LEU A 284 2.70 -3.74 16.47
N GLY A 285 3.21 -3.32 15.33
CA GLY A 285 2.74 -3.83 14.04
C GLY A 285 3.73 -3.59 12.90
N ALA A 286 3.43 -4.13 11.73
CA ALA A 286 4.23 -3.91 10.53
C ALA A 286 4.13 -2.45 10.07
N GLY A 287 5.24 -1.92 9.55
CA GLY A 287 5.29 -0.60 8.94
C GLY A 287 5.53 0.53 9.92
N GLY A 288 4.79 1.59 9.74
CA GLY A 288 4.97 2.86 10.41
C GLY A 288 5.38 3.94 9.41
N VAL A 289 5.38 5.17 9.86
CA VAL A 289 5.89 6.35 9.13
C VAL A 289 6.46 7.32 10.16
N ASN A 290 7.12 8.36 9.70
CA ASN A 290 7.36 9.54 10.52
C ASN A 290 6.12 10.48 10.44
N PRO A 291 5.20 10.45 11.42
CA PRO A 291 3.99 11.26 11.35
C PRO A 291 4.24 12.76 11.51
N ALA A 292 5.45 13.17 11.87
CA ALA A 292 5.88 14.57 11.98
C ALA A 292 6.56 15.08 10.68
N SER A 293 6.72 14.23 9.66
CA SER A 293 7.23 14.68 8.36
C SER A 293 6.26 15.68 7.72
N PRO A 294 6.72 16.86 7.28
CA PRO A 294 5.85 17.85 6.63
C PRO A 294 5.11 17.29 5.41
N ALA A 295 5.81 16.53 4.55
CA ALA A 295 5.20 15.91 3.37
C ALA A 295 4.11 14.90 3.75
N TYR A 296 4.35 14.07 4.77
CA TYR A 296 3.32 13.15 5.26
C TYR A 296 2.12 13.90 5.85
N MET A 297 2.34 14.97 6.63
CA MET A 297 1.24 15.76 7.21
C MET A 297 0.38 16.43 6.14
N GLU A 298 1.00 16.96 5.07
CA GLU A 298 0.28 17.54 3.94
C GLU A 298 -0.56 16.47 3.21
N TYR A 299 0.05 15.33 2.90
CA TYR A 299 -0.65 14.18 2.32
C TYR A 299 -1.83 13.72 3.20
N ALA A 300 -1.61 13.58 4.52
CA ALA A 300 -2.64 13.12 5.43
C ALA A 300 -3.83 14.10 5.52
N ALA A 301 -3.57 15.40 5.48
CA ALA A 301 -4.60 16.42 5.45
C ALA A 301 -5.40 16.39 4.13
N ALA A 302 -4.71 16.24 2.99
CA ALA A 302 -5.35 16.10 1.68
C ALA A 302 -6.20 14.82 1.60
N HIS A 303 -5.67 13.71 2.11
CA HIS A 303 -6.37 12.42 2.16
C HIS A 303 -7.65 12.53 3.00
N GLU A 304 -7.57 13.12 4.22
CA GLU A 304 -8.75 13.31 5.08
C GLU A 304 -9.79 14.25 4.42
N ALA A 305 -9.35 15.30 3.74
CA ALA A 305 -10.25 16.22 3.03
C ALA A 305 -10.99 15.53 1.87
N ALA A 306 -10.30 14.69 1.09
CA ALA A 306 -10.87 14.00 -0.07
C ALA A 306 -11.75 12.80 0.32
N THR A 307 -11.38 12.06 1.37
CA THR A 307 -12.01 10.76 1.70
C THR A 307 -12.88 10.78 2.96
N GLY A 308 -12.78 11.84 3.77
CA GLY A 308 -13.43 11.91 5.09
C GLY A 308 -12.74 11.05 6.17
N SER A 309 -11.59 10.43 5.87
CA SER A 309 -10.85 9.54 6.77
C SER A 309 -9.36 9.83 6.70
N LYS A 310 -8.65 9.71 7.83
CA LYS A 310 -7.18 9.78 7.82
C LYS A 310 -6.61 8.56 7.09
N PRO A 311 -5.47 8.71 6.39
CA PRO A 311 -4.76 7.57 5.85
C PRO A 311 -4.25 6.67 6.98
N ASP A 312 -3.93 5.42 6.69
CA ASP A 312 -3.16 4.63 7.63
C ASP A 312 -1.71 5.15 7.76
N PHE A 313 -1.02 4.72 8.78
CA PHE A 313 0.34 5.19 9.07
C PHE A 313 1.41 4.35 8.37
N TRP A 314 1.11 3.72 7.24
CA TRP A 314 2.06 2.91 6.48
C TRP A 314 1.66 2.72 5.01
N ALA A 315 0.75 1.79 4.72
CA ALA A 315 0.49 1.29 3.37
C ALA A 315 -0.22 2.31 2.46
N SER A 316 -1.04 3.19 3.00
CA SER A 316 -1.65 4.31 2.23
C SER A 316 -0.57 5.23 1.66
N ALA A 317 0.39 5.63 2.50
CA ALA A 317 1.49 6.50 2.09
C ALA A 317 2.41 5.81 1.07
N THR A 318 2.69 4.50 1.25
CA THR A 318 3.48 3.73 0.29
C THR A 318 2.76 3.57 -1.05
N THR A 319 1.44 3.34 -1.02
CA THR A 319 0.63 3.30 -2.25
C THR A 319 0.67 4.64 -2.96
N TYR A 320 0.43 5.73 -2.25
CA TYR A 320 0.45 7.07 -2.85
C TYR A 320 1.83 7.41 -3.43
N ALA A 321 2.93 7.14 -2.70
CA ALA A 321 4.29 7.30 -3.19
C ALA A 321 4.56 6.48 -4.47
N SER A 322 4.02 5.27 -4.56
CA SER A 322 4.14 4.42 -5.77
C SER A 322 3.39 5.02 -6.97
N LEU A 323 2.29 5.73 -6.74
CA LEU A 323 1.57 6.45 -7.79
C LEU A 323 2.30 7.73 -8.21
N GLU A 324 2.97 8.42 -7.27
CA GLU A 324 3.87 9.54 -7.59
C GLU A 324 5.03 9.06 -8.49
N ILE A 325 5.60 7.89 -8.18
CA ILE A 325 6.65 7.26 -9.01
C ILE A 325 6.13 6.98 -10.42
N LEU A 326 4.96 6.36 -10.54
CA LEU A 326 4.36 6.07 -11.86
C LEU A 326 4.10 7.36 -12.65
N GLY A 327 3.54 8.38 -12.01
CA GLY A 327 3.27 9.68 -12.64
C GLY A 327 4.54 10.37 -13.15
N GLN A 328 5.58 10.44 -12.31
CA GLN A 328 6.87 11.02 -12.67
C GLN A 328 7.55 10.24 -13.81
N ALA A 329 7.48 8.91 -13.81
CA ALA A 329 8.02 8.10 -14.90
C ALA A 329 7.28 8.36 -16.22
N ILE A 330 5.95 8.45 -16.20
CA ILE A 330 5.14 8.80 -17.38
C ILE A 330 5.51 10.20 -17.90
N GLU A 331 5.64 11.20 -17.05
CA GLU A 331 6.04 12.55 -17.46
C GLU A 331 7.45 12.60 -18.03
N ALA A 332 8.34 11.74 -17.58
CA ALA A 332 9.72 11.71 -18.03
C ALA A 332 9.89 11.09 -19.43
N VAL A 333 9.15 10.01 -19.74
CA VAL A 333 9.40 9.19 -20.94
C VAL A 333 8.16 8.88 -21.78
N GLY A 334 6.99 9.44 -21.43
CA GLY A 334 5.74 9.25 -22.19
C GLY A 334 4.99 7.98 -21.84
N LEU A 335 4.15 7.50 -22.79
CA LEU A 335 3.22 6.38 -22.54
C LEU A 335 3.74 5.02 -23.01
N ASP A 336 4.96 4.93 -23.52
CA ASP A 336 5.54 3.63 -23.85
C ASP A 336 5.88 2.85 -22.58
N ARG A 337 5.30 1.66 -22.44
CA ARG A 337 5.43 0.84 -21.23
C ARG A 337 6.85 0.33 -21.00
N ALA A 338 7.59 0.05 -22.08
CA ALA A 338 8.96 -0.42 -21.98
C ALA A 338 9.90 0.72 -21.52
N ASP A 339 9.70 1.92 -22.04
CA ASP A 339 10.44 3.10 -21.62
C ASP A 339 10.15 3.47 -20.16
N VAL A 340 8.87 3.41 -19.74
CA VAL A 340 8.49 3.61 -18.32
C VAL A 340 9.13 2.52 -17.43
N THR A 341 9.10 1.26 -17.84
CA THR A 341 9.73 0.17 -17.09
C THR A 341 11.25 0.39 -16.94
N ALA A 342 11.94 0.76 -18.01
CA ALA A 342 13.36 1.06 -17.97
C ALA A 342 13.66 2.25 -17.05
N HIS A 343 12.88 3.33 -17.18
CA HIS A 343 13.04 4.52 -16.35
C HIS A 343 12.81 4.24 -14.86
N LEU A 344 11.86 3.33 -14.52
CA LEU A 344 11.63 2.91 -13.14
C LEU A 344 12.89 2.29 -12.50
N GLY A 345 13.62 1.46 -13.23
CA GLY A 345 14.83 0.79 -12.74
C GLY A 345 16.07 1.69 -12.64
N GLU A 346 16.09 2.82 -13.35
CA GLU A 346 17.30 3.66 -13.50
C GLU A 346 17.24 4.99 -12.73
N SER A 347 16.05 5.36 -12.20
CA SER A 347 15.82 6.70 -11.67
C SER A 347 15.54 6.71 -10.16
N THR A 348 15.72 7.90 -9.57
CA THR A 348 15.28 8.20 -8.21
C THR A 348 14.11 9.18 -8.27
N TYR A 349 13.08 8.89 -7.51
CA TYR A 349 11.81 9.63 -7.49
C TYR A 349 11.62 10.34 -6.16
N GLU A 350 11.23 11.60 -6.19
CA GLU A 350 10.85 12.34 -4.99
C GLU A 350 9.39 12.03 -4.64
N THR A 351 9.16 11.58 -3.42
CA THR A 351 7.83 11.16 -2.95
C THR A 351 7.50 11.74 -1.58
N ILE A 352 6.24 11.61 -1.16
CA ILE A 352 5.83 11.96 0.21
C ILE A 352 6.59 11.21 1.30
N LEU A 353 7.24 10.09 0.98
CA LEU A 353 8.11 9.32 1.87
C LEU A 353 9.58 9.68 1.71
N GLY A 354 9.91 10.71 0.93
CA GLY A 354 11.26 11.07 0.51
C GLY A 354 11.71 10.28 -0.71
N PRO A 355 13.01 10.31 -1.07
CA PRO A 355 13.50 9.69 -2.28
C PRO A 355 13.31 8.17 -2.26
N ILE A 356 12.87 7.62 -3.40
CA ILE A 356 12.74 6.18 -3.66
C ILE A 356 13.45 5.85 -4.97
N SER A 357 14.29 4.82 -4.94
CA SER A 357 14.89 4.18 -6.10
C SER A 357 14.81 2.67 -5.95
N PHE A 358 14.99 1.96 -7.05
CA PHE A 358 15.00 0.51 -7.07
C PHE A 358 16.42 -0.01 -7.33
N ASP A 359 16.79 -1.10 -6.66
CA ASP A 359 18.07 -1.77 -6.85
C ASP A 359 18.03 -2.76 -8.03
N GLU A 360 19.11 -3.56 -8.19
CA GLU A 360 19.21 -4.58 -9.24
C GLU A 360 18.15 -5.68 -9.17
N ASN A 361 17.43 -5.81 -8.06
CA ASN A 361 16.31 -6.73 -7.88
C ASN A 361 14.95 -6.03 -8.00
N ASN A 362 14.92 -4.83 -8.57
CA ASN A 362 13.73 -3.96 -8.62
C ASN A 362 13.10 -3.71 -7.24
N SER A 363 13.92 -3.68 -6.18
CA SER A 363 13.50 -3.54 -4.80
C SER A 363 13.86 -2.18 -4.23
N ASN A 364 12.91 -1.57 -3.51
CA ASN A 364 13.22 -0.39 -2.69
C ASN A 364 13.86 -0.84 -1.36
N ALA A 365 15.09 -0.37 -1.12
CA ALA A 365 15.87 -0.71 0.06
C ALA A 365 15.46 0.08 1.32
N ALA A 366 14.78 1.23 1.17
CA ALA A 366 14.46 2.13 2.26
C ALA A 366 12.95 2.11 2.58
N PHE A 367 12.58 1.47 3.69
CA PHE A 367 11.18 1.32 4.10
C PHE A 367 11.02 1.23 5.63
N TRP A 368 9.79 1.42 6.11
CA TRP A 368 9.44 1.23 7.51
C TRP A 368 9.13 -0.24 7.78
N THR A 369 9.59 -0.76 8.89
CA THR A 369 9.50 -2.19 9.22
C THR A 369 8.63 -2.47 10.43
N VAL A 370 8.77 -1.69 11.50
CA VAL A 370 7.97 -1.83 12.73
C VAL A 370 7.47 -0.47 13.19
N GLY A 371 6.20 -0.41 13.51
CA GLY A 371 5.58 0.72 14.19
C GLY A 371 4.91 0.31 15.49
N GLN A 372 4.50 1.32 16.28
CA GLN A 372 3.87 1.14 17.58
C GLN A 372 2.85 2.23 17.87
N TRP A 373 1.72 1.89 18.45
CA TRP A 373 0.78 2.86 19.00
C TRP A 373 1.35 3.52 20.25
N GLN A 374 1.53 4.83 20.17
CA GLN A 374 2.01 5.67 21.26
C GLN A 374 1.23 6.97 21.26
N ASP A 375 0.52 7.24 22.35
CA ASP A 375 -0.26 8.48 22.56
C ASP A 375 -1.30 8.72 21.46
N GLY A 376 -1.96 7.64 20.99
CA GLY A 376 -3.01 7.72 19.98
C GLY A 376 -2.51 7.86 18.54
N VAL A 377 -1.20 7.73 18.29
CA VAL A 377 -0.57 7.79 16.96
C VAL A 377 0.29 6.54 16.76
N PHE A 378 0.22 5.94 15.57
CA PHE A 378 1.10 4.83 15.21
C PHE A 378 2.40 5.38 14.62
N LYS A 379 3.49 5.25 15.39
CA LYS A 379 4.80 5.82 15.08
C LYS A 379 5.79 4.72 14.70
N GLY A 380 6.67 4.98 13.74
CA GLY A 380 7.76 4.07 13.41
C GLY A 380 8.72 3.89 14.60
N VAL A 381 9.05 2.65 14.95
CA VAL A 381 10.06 2.30 15.97
C VAL A 381 11.26 1.60 15.35
N ALA A 382 11.14 1.03 14.16
CA ALA A 382 12.23 0.53 13.35
C ALA A 382 12.02 0.83 11.87
N SER A 383 13.12 1.04 11.14
CA SER A 383 13.10 1.27 9.70
C SER A 383 14.42 0.84 9.06
N ARG A 384 14.41 0.70 7.74
CA ARG A 384 15.60 0.56 6.90
C ARG A 384 15.72 1.82 6.06
N GLY A 385 16.74 2.65 6.36
CA GLY A 385 17.04 3.87 5.60
C GLY A 385 16.00 4.99 5.68
N ARG A 386 15.05 4.95 6.62
CA ARG A 386 14.07 6.01 6.88
C ARG A 386 14.31 6.64 8.25
N ASP A 387 14.15 7.95 8.34
CA ASP A 387 14.35 8.74 9.56
C ASP A 387 13.03 8.88 10.36
N GLY A 388 13.15 9.27 11.63
CA GLY A 388 12.03 9.65 12.49
C GLY A 388 11.45 8.50 13.30
N THR A 389 12.25 7.45 13.63
CA THR A 389 11.88 6.42 14.59
C THR A 389 11.87 6.96 16.03
N VAL A 390 10.99 6.37 16.85
CA VAL A 390 10.89 6.66 18.29
C VAL A 390 11.23 5.41 19.12
N PRO A 391 11.63 5.55 20.40
CA PRO A 391 11.85 4.40 21.30
C PRO A 391 10.59 3.54 21.47
N VAL A 392 10.76 2.23 21.56
CA VAL A 392 9.67 1.28 21.83
C VAL A 392 9.18 1.39 23.28
N LEU A 393 7.89 1.19 23.49
CA LEU A 393 7.24 1.10 24.81
C LEU A 393 6.76 -0.32 25.09
N LEU A 394 6.67 -0.67 26.38
CA LEU A 394 6.01 -1.93 26.80
C LEU A 394 4.50 -1.85 26.57
N LYS A 395 3.91 -2.99 26.24
CA LYS A 395 2.47 -3.20 26.36
C LYS A 395 2.11 -3.39 27.83
N ASP A 396 1.34 -2.47 28.39
CA ASP A 396 0.94 -2.53 29.80
C ASP A 396 -0.56 -2.88 29.94
N GLY A 397 -0.85 -4.17 29.73
CA GLY A 397 -2.21 -4.71 29.81
C GLY A 397 -3.14 -4.21 28.69
N TRP A 398 -4.46 -4.43 28.88
CA TRP A 398 -5.52 -4.13 27.91
C TRP A 398 -6.49 -3.02 28.37
N LYS A 399 -6.13 -2.26 29.36
CA LYS A 399 -7.02 -1.25 29.98
C LYS A 399 -6.62 0.17 29.61
#